data_964e67290bf38b4d57e2a244f244a229
#
_entry.id   964e67290bf38b4d57e2a244f244a229
#
_cell.length_a   1.000
_cell.length_b   1.000
_cell.length_c   1.000
_cell.angle_alpha   90.00
_cell.angle_beta   90.00
_cell.angle_gamma   90.00
#
_symmetry.space_group_name_H-M   'P 1'
#
loop_
_entity.id
_entity.type
_entity.pdbx_description
1 polymer ?
#
loop_
_entity_poly.entity_id
_entity_poly.type
_entity_poly.pdbx_seq_one_letter_code
_entity_poly.pdbx_strand_id
1 'polypeptide(L)'
;MVMGPTCGMVLADLGAEVIKVEPVEGDRTRHLLGAGAGFFPMFNRNKKSIALDLRRPEGLEVARKLAASADVVAQNFKPGVMTKYGLDYAALSQLNPRLIYVNHTGFLPGPYEHRTALDEVVQMMGGLAYMTGRPGDPLRAGTSVNDIMGGMFGAIGAMAALMQRGITGRGQEVDSALFENNVFLVGQHMMQYAVTGQPAAPMPERISSWALYDVFSVKDGELIFLAAVSDAQWIAFCDALGFADLKADPQLATNNDRVRQRATMLPELRQRLAAYSAAELTVIFEKNGLPFAPILRPDQLFDDPHLNATGGLADITLPDGERAGQTARTTLFPLRMDGQRLGVRLQPPVLGQHTAEIMEELGYTGEQVQALRAQGAVA
;
A
#
# COMPACT_ATOMS: atom_id res chain seq x y z
N MET A 1 -7.65 6.30 7.80
CA MET A 1 -8.60 5.87 6.74
C MET A 1 -8.06 4.68 5.95
N VAL A 2 -6.78 4.64 5.60
CA VAL A 2 -6.17 3.55 4.82
C VAL A 2 -5.20 2.73 5.67
N MET A 3 -4.31 3.33 6.43
CA MET A 3 -3.20 2.70 7.15
C MET A 3 -3.65 1.56 8.08
N GLY A 4 -4.51 1.84 9.07
CA GLY A 4 -5.06 0.81 9.97
C GLY A 4 -5.88 -0.27 9.24
N PRO A 5 -6.81 0.11 8.33
CA PRO A 5 -7.50 -0.86 7.49
C PRO A 5 -6.58 -1.76 6.67
N THR A 6 -5.47 -1.25 6.14
CA THR A 6 -4.46 -2.06 5.44
C THR A 6 -3.80 -3.07 6.38
N CYS A 7 -3.41 -2.66 7.59
CA CYS A 7 -2.87 -3.60 8.60
C CYS A 7 -3.85 -4.75 8.85
N GLY A 8 -5.12 -4.42 9.15
CA GLY A 8 -6.15 -5.43 9.36
C GLY A 8 -6.41 -6.31 8.15
N MET A 9 -6.36 -5.76 6.91
CA MET A 9 -6.50 -6.55 5.68
C MET A 9 -5.34 -7.52 5.49
N VAL A 10 -4.11 -7.08 5.69
CA VAL A 10 -2.92 -7.95 5.58
C VAL A 10 -3.01 -9.12 6.55
N LEU A 11 -3.34 -8.85 7.82
CA LEU A 11 -3.52 -9.90 8.82
C LEU A 11 -4.69 -10.84 8.47
N ALA A 12 -5.81 -10.27 8.01
CA ALA A 12 -6.96 -11.05 7.57
C ALA A 12 -6.63 -11.93 6.36
N ASP A 13 -5.98 -11.40 5.33
CA ASP A 13 -5.57 -12.19 4.15
C ASP A 13 -4.60 -13.32 4.55
N LEU A 14 -3.76 -13.11 5.57
CA LEU A 14 -2.86 -14.11 6.13
C LEU A 14 -3.55 -15.12 7.07
N GLY A 15 -4.85 -14.99 7.29
CA GLY A 15 -5.66 -16.01 8.01
C GLY A 15 -6.18 -15.58 9.38
N ALA A 16 -5.84 -14.40 9.89
CA ALA A 16 -6.41 -13.89 11.13
C ALA A 16 -7.93 -13.66 11.00
N GLU A 17 -8.67 -13.87 12.09
CA GLU A 17 -9.99 -13.31 12.25
C GLU A 17 -9.85 -11.83 12.63
N VAL A 18 -10.45 -10.96 11.83
CA VAL A 18 -10.35 -9.51 12.04
C VAL A 18 -11.76 -8.92 12.16
N ILE A 19 -12.01 -8.31 13.31
CA ILE A 19 -13.24 -7.58 13.61
C ILE A 19 -12.97 -6.08 13.44
N LYS A 20 -13.67 -5.46 12.48
CA LYS A 20 -13.66 -4.02 12.28
C LYS A 20 -14.75 -3.40 13.15
N VAL A 21 -14.33 -2.61 14.13
CA VAL A 21 -15.23 -1.76 14.92
C VAL A 21 -15.46 -0.45 14.18
N GLU A 22 -16.72 -0.15 13.88
CA GLU A 22 -17.14 1.04 13.16
C GLU A 22 -18.10 1.88 14.01
N PRO A 23 -18.14 3.22 13.80
CA PRO A 23 -19.25 4.01 14.33
C PRO A 23 -20.60 3.51 13.79
N VAL A 24 -21.68 3.75 14.52
CA VAL A 24 -23.04 3.36 14.06
C VAL A 24 -23.46 4.01 12.74
N GLU A 25 -22.82 5.13 12.40
CA GLU A 25 -22.99 5.82 11.12
C GLU A 25 -22.11 5.23 10.00
N GLY A 26 -21.22 4.29 10.32
CA GLY A 26 -20.24 3.69 9.40
C GLY A 26 -18.90 4.43 9.32
N ASP A 27 -17.91 3.73 8.81
CA ASP A 27 -16.60 4.32 8.48
C ASP A 27 -16.76 5.35 7.34
N ARG A 28 -16.15 6.51 7.49
CA ARG A 28 -16.22 7.59 6.50
C ARG A 28 -15.75 7.15 5.11
N THR A 29 -14.90 6.14 5.02
CA THR A 29 -14.39 5.63 3.73
C THR A 29 -15.45 4.90 2.91
N ARG A 30 -16.62 4.56 3.51
CA ARG A 30 -17.77 3.99 2.78
C ARG A 30 -18.41 4.98 1.80
N HIS A 31 -18.25 6.28 2.06
CA HIS A 31 -18.96 7.35 1.36
C HIS A 31 -18.02 8.32 0.64
N LEU A 32 -16.73 8.00 0.52
CA LEU A 32 -15.78 8.85 -0.19
C LEU A 32 -16.04 8.80 -1.70
N LEU A 33 -15.85 9.96 -2.34
CA LEU A 33 -15.95 10.11 -3.79
C LEU A 33 -14.55 10.12 -4.44
N GLY A 34 -14.53 10.07 -5.77
CA GLY A 34 -13.30 10.17 -6.56
C GLY A 34 -12.29 9.08 -6.18
N ALA A 35 -11.03 9.46 -5.97
CA ALA A 35 -9.95 8.52 -5.64
C ALA A 35 -10.19 7.72 -4.34
N GLY A 36 -11.03 8.21 -3.44
CA GLY A 36 -11.38 7.53 -2.18
C GLY A 36 -12.47 6.47 -2.31
N ALA A 37 -13.22 6.44 -3.41
CA ALA A 37 -14.37 5.54 -3.58
C ALA A 37 -14.01 4.05 -3.49
N GLY A 38 -12.78 3.69 -3.83
CA GLY A 38 -12.26 2.33 -3.75
C GLY A 38 -11.69 1.92 -2.38
N PHE A 39 -11.56 2.84 -1.40
CA PHE A 39 -10.84 2.55 -0.15
C PHE A 39 -11.53 1.50 0.69
N PHE A 40 -12.84 1.63 0.92
CA PHE A 40 -13.53 0.68 1.77
C PHE A 40 -13.51 -0.74 1.18
N PRO A 41 -13.97 -1.00 -0.05
CA PRO A 41 -13.99 -2.34 -0.62
C PRO A 41 -12.58 -2.93 -0.79
N MET A 42 -11.57 -2.12 -1.10
CA MET A 42 -10.19 -2.58 -1.27
C MET A 42 -9.58 -3.08 0.04
N PHE A 43 -9.75 -2.30 1.14
CA PHE A 43 -9.00 -2.54 2.39
C PHE A 43 -9.79 -3.28 3.46
N ASN A 44 -11.04 -3.74 3.21
CA ASN A 44 -11.87 -4.36 4.26
C ASN A 44 -12.45 -5.73 3.91
N ARG A 45 -11.95 -6.38 2.85
CA ARG A 45 -12.26 -7.83 2.65
C ARG A 45 -11.71 -8.68 3.78
N ASN A 46 -12.25 -9.86 3.95
CA ASN A 46 -11.86 -10.84 4.98
C ASN A 46 -12.04 -10.34 6.43
N LYS A 47 -12.85 -9.30 6.66
CA LYS A 47 -13.17 -8.78 7.99
C LYS A 47 -14.63 -8.97 8.32
N LYS A 48 -14.93 -9.21 9.61
CA LYS A 48 -16.24 -9.01 10.20
C LYS A 48 -16.44 -7.53 10.54
N SER A 49 -17.67 -7.01 10.54
CA SER A 49 -18.01 -5.64 10.95
C SER A 49 -18.97 -5.66 12.13
N ILE A 50 -18.65 -4.89 13.16
CA ILE A 50 -19.51 -4.55 14.28
C ILE A 50 -19.65 -3.02 14.36
N ALA A 51 -20.88 -2.51 14.53
CA ALA A 51 -21.14 -1.08 14.63
C ALA A 51 -21.43 -0.70 16.09
N LEU A 52 -20.59 0.18 16.67
CA LEU A 52 -20.62 0.58 18.07
C LEU A 52 -20.56 2.11 18.22
N ASP A 53 -21.40 2.69 19.09
CA ASP A 53 -21.21 4.07 19.54
C ASP A 53 -20.32 4.11 20.78
N LEU A 54 -19.03 4.40 20.60
CA LEU A 54 -18.04 4.49 21.68
C LEU A 54 -18.28 5.70 22.61
N ARG A 55 -19.16 6.63 22.25
CA ARG A 55 -19.55 7.77 23.11
C ARG A 55 -20.56 7.33 24.20
N ARG A 56 -21.20 6.18 24.01
CA ARG A 56 -22.13 5.59 24.97
C ARG A 56 -21.40 4.56 25.83
N PRO A 57 -21.68 4.56 27.16
CA PRO A 57 -21.05 3.59 28.07
C PRO A 57 -21.26 2.13 27.65
N GLU A 58 -22.44 1.81 27.12
CA GLU A 58 -22.80 0.45 26.70
C GLU A 58 -22.00 0.01 25.46
N GLY A 59 -21.86 0.88 24.45
CA GLY A 59 -21.04 0.59 23.27
C GLY A 59 -19.55 0.49 23.62
N LEU A 60 -19.10 1.33 24.54
CA LEU A 60 -17.72 1.29 25.05
C LEU A 60 -17.42 -0.01 25.83
N GLU A 61 -18.40 -0.52 26.60
CA GLU A 61 -18.26 -1.79 27.32
C GLU A 61 -18.11 -2.97 26.36
N VAL A 62 -18.88 -3.00 25.25
CA VAL A 62 -18.72 -4.02 24.20
C VAL A 62 -17.31 -3.95 23.60
N ALA A 63 -16.82 -2.73 23.28
CA ALA A 63 -15.49 -2.54 22.74
C ALA A 63 -14.38 -3.03 23.71
N ARG A 64 -14.54 -2.79 25.02
CA ARG A 64 -13.60 -3.28 26.04
C ARG A 64 -13.57 -4.80 26.12
N LYS A 65 -14.73 -5.44 26.07
CA LYS A 65 -14.83 -6.92 26.06
C LYS A 65 -14.14 -7.51 24.84
N LEU A 66 -14.38 -6.93 23.64
CA LEU A 66 -13.69 -7.32 22.43
C LEU A 66 -12.17 -7.19 22.58
N ALA A 67 -11.70 -6.02 23.04
CA ALA A 67 -10.27 -5.77 23.20
C ALA A 67 -9.63 -6.72 24.24
N ALA A 68 -10.36 -7.09 25.31
CA ALA A 68 -9.86 -8.02 26.33
C ALA A 68 -9.71 -9.44 25.78
N SER A 69 -10.52 -9.85 24.81
CA SER A 69 -10.45 -11.18 24.18
C SER A 69 -9.50 -11.24 22.97
N ALA A 70 -9.09 -10.09 22.44
CA ALA A 70 -8.27 -10.02 21.24
C ALA A 70 -6.79 -10.34 21.50
N ASP A 71 -6.13 -10.93 20.51
CA ASP A 71 -4.67 -11.05 20.50
C ASP A 71 -4.00 -9.73 20.12
N VAL A 72 -4.63 -8.98 19.19
CA VAL A 72 -4.12 -7.72 18.64
C VAL A 72 -5.25 -6.69 18.61
N VAL A 73 -5.00 -5.51 19.10
CA VAL A 73 -5.81 -4.31 18.87
C VAL A 73 -5.03 -3.36 17.98
N ALA A 74 -5.60 -2.92 16.88
CA ALA A 74 -4.99 -1.93 15.99
C ALA A 74 -5.89 -0.70 15.86
N GLN A 75 -5.31 0.49 15.92
CA GLN A 75 -6.03 1.74 15.82
C GLN A 75 -5.26 2.78 15.01
N ASN A 76 -5.97 3.78 14.45
CA ASN A 76 -5.37 4.90 13.70
C ASN A 76 -6.06 6.24 14.02
N PHE A 77 -6.45 6.42 15.27
CA PHE A 77 -6.99 7.69 15.76
C PHE A 77 -5.87 8.67 16.09
N LYS A 78 -6.25 9.95 16.22
CA LYS A 78 -5.33 10.98 16.70
C LYS A 78 -4.87 10.65 18.13
N PRO A 79 -3.64 11.04 18.51
CA PRO A 79 -3.13 10.84 19.87
C PRO A 79 -4.13 11.32 20.94
N GLY A 80 -4.29 10.54 22.00
CA GLY A 80 -5.19 10.81 23.13
C GLY A 80 -6.66 10.44 22.90
N VAL A 81 -7.08 10.08 21.70
CA VAL A 81 -8.49 9.67 21.47
C VAL A 81 -8.81 8.35 22.19
N MET A 82 -7.96 7.35 22.01
CA MET A 82 -8.17 6.04 22.66
C MET A 82 -8.05 6.13 24.18
N THR A 83 -7.19 7.00 24.70
CA THR A 83 -7.05 7.27 26.14
C THR A 83 -8.33 7.81 26.74
N LYS A 84 -9.04 8.72 26.04
CA LYS A 84 -10.35 9.24 26.50
C LYS A 84 -11.40 8.14 26.66
N TYR A 85 -11.33 7.08 25.88
CA TYR A 85 -12.22 5.94 25.96
C TYR A 85 -11.72 4.84 26.89
N GLY A 86 -10.48 4.95 27.44
CA GLY A 86 -9.83 3.88 28.20
C GLY A 86 -9.63 2.63 27.35
N LEU A 87 -9.31 2.84 26.07
CA LEU A 87 -9.02 1.81 25.06
C LEU A 87 -7.57 1.94 24.54
N ASP A 88 -6.71 2.67 25.24
CA ASP A 88 -5.27 2.72 24.98
C ASP A 88 -4.54 1.48 25.53
N TYR A 89 -3.27 1.33 25.15
CA TYR A 89 -2.47 0.19 25.59
C TYR A 89 -2.36 0.12 27.12
N ALA A 90 -2.17 1.27 27.78
CA ALA A 90 -2.03 1.33 29.24
C ALA A 90 -3.26 0.76 29.98
N ALA A 91 -4.45 1.07 29.51
CA ALA A 91 -5.71 0.56 30.07
C ALA A 91 -5.95 -0.92 29.69
N LEU A 92 -5.80 -1.26 28.37
CA LEU A 92 -6.14 -2.60 27.88
C LEU A 92 -5.13 -3.67 28.34
N SER A 93 -3.85 -3.33 28.50
CA SER A 93 -2.83 -4.26 29.00
C SER A 93 -3.05 -4.69 30.44
N GLN A 94 -3.82 -3.92 31.25
CA GLN A 94 -4.26 -4.34 32.58
C GLN A 94 -5.31 -5.44 32.51
N LEU A 95 -6.16 -5.43 31.48
CA LEU A 95 -7.19 -6.44 31.25
C LEU A 95 -6.60 -7.69 30.57
N ASN A 96 -5.69 -7.49 29.61
CA ASN A 96 -5.01 -8.54 28.89
C ASN A 96 -3.50 -8.25 28.78
N PRO A 97 -2.68 -8.75 29.74
CA PRO A 97 -1.22 -8.56 29.71
C PRO A 97 -0.52 -9.18 28.49
N ARG A 98 -1.23 -9.97 27.70
CA ARG A 98 -0.74 -10.61 26.48
C ARG A 98 -1.11 -9.82 25.21
N LEU A 99 -1.87 -8.73 25.37
CA LEU A 99 -2.34 -7.90 24.26
C LEU A 99 -1.18 -7.28 23.49
N ILE A 100 -1.24 -7.39 22.16
CA ILE A 100 -0.41 -6.59 21.26
C ILE A 100 -1.27 -5.41 20.78
N TYR A 101 -0.72 -4.21 20.93
CA TYR A 101 -1.43 -2.99 20.58
C TYR A 101 -0.69 -2.25 19.49
N VAL A 102 -1.31 -2.08 18.32
CA VAL A 102 -0.70 -1.45 17.15
C VAL A 102 -1.26 -0.05 16.97
N ASN A 103 -0.40 0.94 17.13
CA ASN A 103 -0.69 2.34 16.83
C ASN A 103 -0.27 2.67 15.40
N HIS A 104 -1.21 3.19 14.63
CA HIS A 104 -0.93 3.81 13.34
C HIS A 104 -1.01 5.33 13.50
N THR A 105 0.13 6.00 13.47
CA THR A 105 0.27 7.43 13.76
C THR A 105 0.84 8.21 12.58
N GLY A 106 0.80 9.54 12.67
CA GLY A 106 1.47 10.40 11.71
C GLY A 106 2.98 10.44 11.90
N PHE A 107 3.42 10.47 13.16
CA PHE A 107 4.81 10.57 13.59
C PHE A 107 5.00 9.70 14.81
N LEU A 108 6.18 9.12 14.97
CA LEU A 108 6.58 8.49 16.25
C LEU A 108 6.66 9.53 17.37
N PRO A 109 6.65 9.11 18.65
CA PRO A 109 6.82 10.02 19.77
C PRO A 109 8.06 10.90 19.63
N GLY A 110 7.87 12.22 19.72
CA GLY A 110 8.93 13.19 19.52
C GLY A 110 8.40 14.59 19.18
N PRO A 111 9.25 15.48 18.64
CA PRO A 111 8.87 16.89 18.38
C PRO A 111 7.65 17.09 17.49
N TYR A 112 7.28 16.10 16.66
CA TYR A 112 6.19 16.20 15.70
C TYR A 112 4.97 15.34 16.08
N GLU A 113 4.98 14.58 17.14
CA GLU A 113 3.94 13.61 17.52
C GLU A 113 2.51 14.19 17.52
N HIS A 114 2.36 15.47 17.88
CA HIS A 114 1.08 16.17 17.95
C HIS A 114 0.62 16.82 16.65
N ARG A 115 1.46 16.78 15.59
CA ARG A 115 1.11 17.37 14.29
C ARG A 115 0.08 16.50 13.56
N THR A 116 -0.81 17.17 12.84
CA THR A 116 -1.72 16.47 11.92
C THR A 116 -0.92 15.96 10.73
N ALA A 117 -0.99 14.67 10.47
CA ALA A 117 -0.40 14.03 9.31
C ALA A 117 -1.47 13.40 8.41
N LEU A 118 -1.18 13.42 7.13
CA LEU A 118 -1.83 12.67 6.07
C LEU A 118 -0.72 12.09 5.19
N ASP A 119 -1.02 11.09 4.39
CA ASP A 119 -0.08 10.52 3.43
C ASP A 119 0.64 11.61 2.60
N GLU A 120 -0.10 12.54 2.01
CA GLU A 120 0.45 13.64 1.21
C GLU A 120 1.35 14.58 2.01
N VAL A 121 0.97 14.88 3.25
CA VAL A 121 1.76 15.76 4.13
C VAL A 121 3.15 15.18 4.37
N VAL A 122 3.20 13.88 4.68
CA VAL A 122 4.50 13.23 4.94
C VAL A 122 5.31 12.98 3.67
N GLN A 123 4.67 12.79 2.52
CA GLN A 123 5.38 12.74 1.24
C GLN A 123 6.11 14.06 0.94
N MET A 124 5.47 15.20 1.25
CA MET A 124 6.10 16.53 1.09
C MET A 124 7.24 16.72 2.10
N MET A 125 7.00 16.42 3.38
CA MET A 125 8.00 16.62 4.44
C MET A 125 9.20 15.68 4.34
N GLY A 126 8.96 14.42 3.96
CA GLY A 126 9.94 13.35 3.99
C GLY A 126 10.73 13.17 2.68
N GLY A 127 10.62 14.09 1.73
CA GLY A 127 11.45 14.12 0.52
C GLY A 127 10.95 13.26 -0.64
N LEU A 128 9.91 12.42 -0.48
CA LEU A 128 9.41 11.59 -1.58
C LEU A 128 8.82 12.45 -2.70
N ALA A 129 8.03 13.47 -2.36
CA ALA A 129 7.45 14.35 -3.37
C ALA A 129 8.52 15.16 -4.13
N TYR A 130 9.60 15.56 -3.45
CA TYR A 130 10.76 16.16 -4.10
C TYR A 130 11.40 15.19 -5.09
N MET A 131 11.61 13.94 -4.69
CA MET A 131 12.24 12.93 -5.55
C MET A 131 11.37 12.53 -6.74
N THR A 132 10.05 12.56 -6.60
CA THR A 132 9.08 12.19 -7.66
C THR A 132 8.87 13.31 -8.67
N GLY A 133 8.85 14.56 -8.22
CA GLY A 133 8.56 15.75 -9.03
C GLY A 133 9.75 16.26 -9.84
N ARG A 134 9.54 17.42 -10.45
CA ARG A 134 10.62 18.20 -11.10
C ARG A 134 11.14 19.24 -10.12
N PRO A 135 12.33 19.80 -10.34
CA PRO A 135 12.81 20.95 -9.58
C PRO A 135 11.77 22.07 -9.57
N GLY A 136 11.41 22.52 -8.36
CA GLY A 136 10.39 23.55 -8.16
C GLY A 136 8.94 23.09 -8.33
N ASP A 137 8.70 21.83 -8.72
CA ASP A 137 7.37 21.26 -8.92
C ASP A 137 7.29 19.87 -8.25
N PRO A 138 7.25 19.80 -6.89
CA PRO A 138 7.18 18.55 -6.16
C PRO A 138 5.86 17.83 -6.47
N LEU A 139 5.94 16.53 -6.70
CA LEU A 139 4.80 15.70 -7.07
C LEU A 139 4.68 14.50 -6.10
N ARG A 140 3.50 14.32 -5.51
CA ARG A 140 3.23 13.11 -4.73
C ARG A 140 3.22 11.86 -5.61
N ALA A 141 3.51 10.70 -5.03
CA ALA A 141 3.25 9.42 -5.68
C ALA A 141 1.75 9.24 -5.97
N GLY A 142 1.42 8.56 -7.04
CA GLY A 142 0.04 8.40 -7.54
C GLY A 142 -0.87 7.51 -6.69
N THR A 143 -0.44 7.14 -5.48
CA THR A 143 -1.20 6.31 -4.53
C THR A 143 -0.88 6.71 -3.10
N SER A 144 -1.67 6.23 -2.13
CA SER A 144 -1.44 6.42 -0.68
C SER A 144 -0.32 5.49 -0.19
N VAL A 145 0.90 5.71 -0.70
CA VAL A 145 2.03 4.79 -0.54
C VAL A 145 2.46 4.64 0.92
N ASN A 146 2.47 5.72 1.70
CA ASN A 146 2.85 5.69 3.12
C ASN A 146 1.76 5.06 3.99
N ASP A 147 0.49 5.31 3.68
CA ASP A 147 -0.63 4.66 4.35
C ASP A 147 -0.58 3.13 4.15
N ILE A 148 -0.40 2.68 2.90
CA ILE A 148 -0.33 1.25 2.57
C ILE A 148 0.90 0.61 3.24
N MET A 149 2.07 1.21 3.08
CA MET A 149 3.31 0.70 3.66
C MET A 149 3.28 0.72 5.19
N GLY A 150 2.73 1.77 5.80
CA GLY A 150 2.57 1.84 7.25
C GLY A 150 1.61 0.78 7.79
N GLY A 151 0.54 0.48 7.07
CA GLY A 151 -0.33 -0.65 7.39
C GLY A 151 0.41 -1.99 7.31
N MET A 152 1.26 -2.18 6.30
CA MET A 152 2.11 -3.37 6.17
C MET A 152 3.14 -3.47 7.30
N PHE A 153 3.82 -2.37 7.66
CA PHE A 153 4.73 -2.37 8.80
C PHE A 153 4.01 -2.62 10.13
N GLY A 154 2.80 -2.10 10.31
CA GLY A 154 1.97 -2.44 11.47
C GLY A 154 1.68 -3.94 11.56
N ALA A 155 1.35 -4.58 10.44
CA ALA A 155 1.13 -6.03 10.40
C ALA A 155 2.42 -6.82 10.65
N ILE A 156 3.55 -6.41 10.09
CA ILE A 156 4.87 -7.01 10.35
C ILE A 156 5.21 -6.89 11.84
N GLY A 157 5.02 -5.70 12.42
CA GLY A 157 5.25 -5.45 13.85
C GLY A 157 4.33 -6.30 14.73
N ALA A 158 3.06 -6.43 14.39
CA ALA A 158 2.12 -7.31 15.09
C ALA A 158 2.57 -8.78 15.06
N MET A 159 2.95 -9.30 13.90
CA MET A 159 3.45 -10.68 13.78
C MET A 159 4.75 -10.90 14.55
N ALA A 160 5.70 -9.97 14.50
CA ALA A 160 6.93 -10.03 15.28
C ALA A 160 6.65 -10.01 16.79
N ALA A 161 5.72 -9.16 17.23
CA ALA A 161 5.29 -9.09 18.63
C ALA A 161 4.57 -10.38 19.09
N LEU A 162 3.76 -11.01 18.21
CA LEU A 162 3.14 -12.32 18.46
C LEU A 162 4.18 -13.43 18.63
N MET A 163 5.21 -13.45 17.78
CA MET A 163 6.33 -14.40 17.92
C MET A 163 7.08 -14.19 19.23
N GLN A 164 7.40 -12.95 19.60
CA GLN A 164 8.07 -12.61 20.84
C GLN A 164 7.20 -12.95 22.05
N ARG A 165 5.88 -12.73 21.98
CA ARG A 165 4.91 -13.13 23.01
C ARG A 165 4.93 -14.63 23.26
N GLY A 166 5.16 -15.45 22.24
CA GLY A 166 5.33 -16.90 22.38
C GLY A 166 6.49 -17.28 23.32
N ILE A 167 7.54 -16.43 23.40
CA ILE A 167 8.71 -16.63 24.25
C ILE A 167 8.52 -15.98 25.63
N THR A 168 8.06 -14.72 25.65
CA THR A 168 8.00 -13.90 26.87
C THR A 168 6.73 -14.08 27.67
N GLY A 169 5.67 -14.60 27.07
CA GLY A 169 4.32 -14.67 27.63
C GLY A 169 3.59 -13.31 27.68
N ARG A 170 4.22 -12.21 27.29
CA ARG A 170 3.72 -10.83 27.42
C ARG A 170 3.48 -10.19 26.05
N GLY A 171 2.41 -9.38 25.96
CA GLY A 171 2.17 -8.49 24.85
C GLY A 171 3.03 -7.23 24.89
N GLN A 172 2.86 -6.36 23.89
CA GLN A 172 3.58 -5.09 23.80
C GLN A 172 2.85 -4.10 22.89
N GLU A 173 3.26 -2.86 22.98
CA GLU A 173 2.85 -1.80 22.07
C GLU A 173 3.79 -1.76 20.86
N VAL A 174 3.22 -1.47 19.68
CA VAL A 174 3.90 -1.37 18.39
C VAL A 174 3.44 -0.08 17.72
N ASP A 175 4.36 0.79 17.37
CA ASP A 175 4.07 2.03 16.63
C ASP A 175 4.53 1.91 15.20
N SER A 176 3.64 2.26 14.26
CA SER A 176 3.96 2.48 12.85
C SER A 176 3.54 3.88 12.45
N ALA A 177 4.47 4.68 11.92
CA ALA A 177 4.22 6.08 11.62
C ALA A 177 4.48 6.44 10.16
N LEU A 178 3.60 7.31 9.62
CA LEU A 178 3.64 7.72 8.20
C LEU A 178 4.97 8.39 7.84
N PHE A 179 5.47 9.29 8.71
CA PHE A 179 6.68 10.05 8.40
C PHE A 179 7.91 9.16 8.33
N GLU A 180 8.11 8.31 9.32
CA GLU A 180 9.25 7.38 9.37
C GLU A 180 9.19 6.35 8.23
N ASN A 181 8.00 5.93 7.83
CA ASN A 181 7.81 5.10 6.65
C ASN A 181 8.29 5.81 5.39
N ASN A 182 7.93 7.10 5.23
CA ASN A 182 8.39 7.90 4.11
C ASN A 182 9.91 8.10 4.10
N VAL A 183 10.50 8.38 5.26
CA VAL A 183 11.96 8.50 5.41
C VAL A 183 12.65 7.19 5.04
N PHE A 184 12.09 6.05 5.42
CA PHE A 184 12.62 4.74 5.02
C PHE A 184 12.62 4.56 3.49
N LEU A 185 11.56 5.00 2.78
CA LEU A 185 11.51 4.95 1.30
C LEU A 185 12.61 5.76 0.64
N VAL A 186 12.91 6.96 1.16
CA VAL A 186 13.94 7.83 0.59
C VAL A 186 15.34 7.61 1.18
N GLY A 187 15.49 6.66 2.09
CA GLY A 187 16.73 6.37 2.82
C GLY A 187 17.93 6.13 1.91
N GLN A 188 17.73 5.50 0.74
CA GLN A 188 18.80 5.35 -0.27
C GLN A 188 19.35 6.71 -0.75
N HIS A 189 18.53 7.74 -0.88
CA HIS A 189 18.95 9.08 -1.33
C HIS A 189 19.64 9.85 -0.20
N MET A 190 19.22 9.62 1.05
CA MET A 190 19.93 10.12 2.22
C MET A 190 21.32 9.51 2.31
N MET A 191 21.42 8.19 2.09
CA MET A 191 22.71 7.49 2.07
C MET A 191 23.58 7.93 0.89
N GLN A 192 23.00 8.18 -0.29
CA GLN A 192 23.71 8.76 -1.44
C GLN A 192 24.37 10.08 -1.06
N TYR A 193 23.65 10.98 -0.38
CA TYR A 193 24.23 12.23 0.10
C TYR A 193 25.34 11.99 1.13
N ALA A 194 25.14 11.11 2.08
CA ALA A 194 26.15 10.79 3.09
C ALA A 194 27.46 10.25 2.49
N VAL A 195 27.38 9.47 1.39
CA VAL A 195 28.54 8.90 0.71
C VAL A 195 29.21 9.89 -0.23
N THR A 196 28.43 10.69 -0.95
CA THR A 196 28.97 11.52 -2.05
C THR A 196 29.17 13.00 -1.66
N GLY A 197 28.54 13.46 -0.58
CA GLY A 197 28.44 14.88 -0.22
C GLY A 197 27.58 15.72 -1.17
N GLN A 198 26.91 15.07 -2.14
CA GLN A 198 26.07 15.75 -3.14
C GLN A 198 24.60 15.39 -2.95
N PRO A 199 23.69 16.38 -2.87
CA PRO A 199 22.27 16.12 -2.79
C PRO A 199 21.76 15.29 -3.98
N ALA A 200 20.85 14.37 -3.74
CA ALA A 200 20.18 13.63 -4.81
C ALA A 200 19.32 14.59 -5.65
N ALA A 201 19.53 14.60 -6.96
CA ALA A 201 18.61 15.27 -7.88
C ALA A 201 17.28 14.51 -7.97
N PRO A 202 16.14 15.19 -8.18
CA PRO A 202 14.86 14.54 -8.40
C PRO A 202 14.89 13.62 -9.62
N MET A 203 14.03 12.60 -9.61
CA MET A 203 14.03 11.52 -10.60
C MET A 203 14.06 11.98 -12.07
N PRO A 204 13.36 13.06 -12.49
CA PRO A 204 13.42 13.53 -13.86
C PRO A 204 14.78 14.10 -14.30
N GLU A 205 15.62 14.57 -13.36
CA GLU A 205 16.91 15.23 -13.62
C GLU A 205 18.11 14.45 -13.10
N ARG A 206 17.88 13.30 -12.45
CA ARG A 206 18.98 12.50 -11.93
C ARG A 206 19.91 12.02 -13.05
N ILE A 207 21.19 11.92 -12.75
CA ILE A 207 22.08 11.12 -13.57
C ILE A 207 21.71 9.66 -13.38
N SER A 208 21.19 9.02 -14.42
CA SER A 208 20.85 7.60 -14.37
C SER A 208 22.10 6.74 -14.25
N SER A 209 22.05 5.70 -13.43
CA SER A 209 23.12 4.69 -13.37
C SER A 209 23.24 3.88 -14.67
N TRP A 210 22.19 3.89 -15.48
CA TRP A 210 22.13 3.19 -16.77
C TRP A 210 21.76 4.17 -17.88
N ALA A 211 22.45 4.05 -18.99
CA ALA A 211 22.31 4.96 -20.11
C ALA A 211 20.96 4.78 -20.83
N LEU A 212 20.61 3.56 -21.18
CA LEU A 212 19.31 3.19 -21.71
C LEU A 212 18.42 2.71 -20.53
N TYR A 213 17.59 3.61 -20.02
CA TYR A 213 16.65 3.37 -18.92
C TYR A 213 15.65 4.53 -18.89
N ASP A 214 14.67 4.49 -19.81
CA ASP A 214 13.79 5.62 -20.04
C ASP A 214 12.46 5.21 -20.68
N VAL A 215 11.51 6.13 -20.66
CA VAL A 215 10.25 6.02 -21.39
C VAL A 215 10.41 6.65 -22.78
N PHE A 216 10.00 5.94 -23.81
CA PHE A 216 10.03 6.37 -25.20
C PHE A 216 8.61 6.52 -25.72
N SER A 217 8.38 7.65 -26.42
CA SER A 217 7.21 7.78 -27.29
C SER A 217 7.56 7.11 -28.63
N VAL A 218 6.73 6.17 -29.02
CA VAL A 218 6.90 5.35 -30.20
C VAL A 218 5.80 5.66 -31.22
N LYS A 219 5.65 4.83 -32.24
CA LYS A 219 4.63 5.05 -33.30
C LYS A 219 3.26 5.33 -32.70
N ASP A 220 2.52 6.23 -33.34
CA ASP A 220 1.16 6.65 -32.96
C ASP A 220 1.06 7.27 -31.54
N GLY A 221 2.19 7.69 -30.95
CA GLY A 221 2.24 8.33 -29.63
C GLY A 221 2.11 7.37 -28.45
N GLU A 222 2.17 6.06 -28.67
CA GLU A 222 2.24 5.07 -27.60
C GLU A 222 3.50 5.26 -26.76
N LEU A 223 3.44 4.86 -25.49
CA LEU A 223 4.55 4.95 -24.56
C LEU A 223 5.03 3.54 -24.14
N ILE A 224 6.33 3.35 -24.20
CA ILE A 224 6.99 2.12 -23.73
C ILE A 224 8.23 2.47 -22.91
N PHE A 225 8.42 1.80 -21.78
CA PHE A 225 9.68 1.83 -21.04
C PHE A 225 10.65 0.80 -21.62
N LEU A 226 11.89 1.20 -21.88
CA LEU A 226 12.94 0.33 -22.39
C LEU A 226 14.19 0.49 -21.55
N ALA A 227 14.92 -0.62 -21.33
CA ALA A 227 16.17 -0.59 -20.60
C ALA A 227 17.23 -1.55 -21.19
N ALA A 228 18.50 -1.16 -21.03
CA ALA A 228 19.65 -2.04 -21.13
C ALA A 228 20.60 -1.72 -19.97
N VAL A 229 20.67 -2.63 -19.00
CA VAL A 229 21.41 -2.42 -17.73
C VAL A 229 22.79 -3.05 -17.73
N SER A 230 23.17 -3.69 -18.83
CA SER A 230 24.52 -4.27 -19.05
C SER A 230 25.00 -4.05 -20.48
N ASP A 231 26.31 -4.17 -20.71
CA ASP A 231 26.88 -4.03 -22.05
C ASP A 231 26.40 -5.16 -22.98
N ALA A 232 26.17 -6.35 -22.48
CA ALA A 232 25.58 -7.45 -23.24
C ALA A 232 24.14 -7.13 -23.71
N GLN A 233 23.33 -6.53 -22.85
CA GLN A 233 21.99 -6.10 -23.23
C GLN A 233 22.01 -4.94 -24.24
N TRP A 234 22.97 -4.03 -24.15
CA TRP A 234 23.15 -2.99 -25.17
C TRP A 234 23.47 -3.58 -26.55
N ILE A 235 24.39 -4.54 -26.60
CA ILE A 235 24.72 -5.26 -27.83
C ILE A 235 23.47 -5.97 -28.39
N ALA A 236 22.74 -6.70 -27.54
CA ALA A 236 21.51 -7.39 -27.94
C ALA A 236 20.44 -6.41 -28.45
N PHE A 237 20.30 -5.24 -27.81
CA PHE A 237 19.42 -4.18 -28.24
C PHE A 237 19.76 -3.66 -29.64
N CYS A 238 21.03 -3.34 -29.88
CA CYS A 238 21.51 -2.87 -31.18
C CYS A 238 21.31 -3.93 -32.27
N ASP A 239 21.65 -5.19 -31.98
CA ASP A 239 21.47 -6.30 -32.93
C ASP A 239 20.02 -6.55 -33.29
N ALA A 240 19.12 -6.53 -32.26
CA ALA A 240 17.71 -6.79 -32.43
C ALA A 240 16.98 -5.72 -33.28
N LEU A 241 17.47 -4.47 -33.24
CA LEU A 241 16.89 -3.34 -33.98
C LEU A 241 17.71 -2.94 -35.24
N GLY A 242 18.84 -3.61 -35.52
CA GLY A 242 19.68 -3.30 -36.66
C GLY A 242 20.51 -2.01 -36.52
N PHE A 243 20.79 -1.56 -35.29
CA PHE A 243 21.54 -0.34 -35.01
C PHE A 243 23.06 -0.62 -34.97
N ALA A 244 23.61 -1.12 -36.11
CA ALA A 244 25.00 -1.52 -36.24
C ALA A 244 26.01 -0.36 -35.99
N ASP A 245 25.61 0.85 -36.36
CA ASP A 245 26.38 2.08 -36.14
C ASP A 245 26.53 2.41 -34.65
N LEU A 246 25.48 2.34 -33.87
CA LEU A 246 25.54 2.55 -32.43
C LEU A 246 26.30 1.46 -31.70
N LYS A 247 26.20 0.22 -32.19
CA LYS A 247 26.98 -0.91 -31.66
C LYS A 247 28.50 -0.74 -31.89
N ALA A 248 28.88 -0.19 -33.04
CA ALA A 248 30.27 -0.01 -33.44
C ALA A 248 30.93 1.27 -32.88
N ASP A 249 30.13 2.18 -32.29
CA ASP A 249 30.63 3.44 -31.75
C ASP A 249 31.47 3.19 -30.48
N PRO A 250 32.77 3.52 -30.47
CA PRO A 250 33.62 3.36 -29.30
C PRO A 250 33.21 4.26 -28.13
N GLN A 251 32.48 5.36 -28.36
CA GLN A 251 31.97 6.24 -27.32
C GLN A 251 30.73 5.65 -26.61
N LEU A 252 30.18 4.55 -27.13
CA LEU A 252 29.04 3.83 -26.58
C LEU A 252 29.41 2.41 -26.11
N ALA A 253 30.71 2.07 -26.03
CA ALA A 253 31.15 0.73 -25.74
C ALA A 253 30.78 0.22 -24.36
N THR A 254 30.94 1.01 -23.32
CA THR A 254 30.57 0.64 -21.94
C THR A 254 29.36 1.41 -21.45
N ASN A 255 28.67 0.88 -20.42
CA ASN A 255 27.56 1.60 -19.80
C ASN A 255 27.96 3.01 -19.33
N ASN A 256 29.16 3.16 -18.75
CA ASN A 256 29.61 4.46 -18.27
C ASN A 256 29.87 5.44 -19.42
N ASP A 257 30.35 4.97 -20.57
CA ASP A 257 30.53 5.78 -21.77
C ASP A 257 29.17 6.24 -22.30
N ARG A 258 28.22 5.32 -22.42
CA ARG A 258 26.85 5.64 -22.80
C ARG A 258 26.14 6.62 -21.83
N VAL A 259 26.41 6.51 -20.52
CA VAL A 259 25.88 7.47 -19.51
C VAL A 259 26.41 8.87 -19.79
N ARG A 260 27.70 9.02 -20.14
CA ARG A 260 28.29 10.32 -20.52
C ARG A 260 27.67 10.87 -21.80
N GLN A 261 27.32 10.01 -22.74
CA GLN A 261 26.72 10.39 -24.03
C GLN A 261 25.18 10.41 -24.00
N ARG A 262 24.56 10.23 -22.82
CA ARG A 262 23.11 10.09 -22.70
C ARG A 262 22.33 11.25 -23.30
N ALA A 263 22.86 12.47 -23.18
CA ALA A 263 22.23 13.70 -23.69
C ALA A 263 22.10 13.73 -25.22
N THR A 264 23.01 13.08 -25.94
CA THR A 264 23.00 12.96 -27.42
C THR A 264 22.35 11.65 -27.87
N MET A 265 22.65 10.55 -27.19
CA MET A 265 22.17 9.21 -27.53
C MET A 265 20.64 9.07 -27.40
N LEU A 266 20.04 9.59 -26.31
CA LEU A 266 18.60 9.39 -26.11
C LEU A 266 17.72 10.10 -27.15
N PRO A 267 17.99 11.34 -27.58
CA PRO A 267 17.25 11.97 -28.67
C PRO A 267 17.30 11.17 -29.97
N GLU A 268 18.47 10.64 -30.32
CA GLU A 268 18.66 9.79 -31.48
C GLU A 268 17.87 8.47 -31.36
N LEU A 269 17.93 7.81 -30.22
CA LEU A 269 17.12 6.61 -29.98
C LEU A 269 15.61 6.90 -30.05
N ARG A 270 15.15 8.03 -29.51
CA ARG A 270 13.73 8.45 -29.65
C ARG A 270 13.32 8.57 -31.09
N GLN A 271 14.16 9.18 -31.94
CA GLN A 271 13.89 9.31 -33.36
C GLN A 271 13.80 7.94 -34.06
N ARG A 272 14.75 7.03 -33.78
CA ARG A 272 14.78 5.70 -34.39
C ARG A 272 13.61 4.83 -33.92
N LEU A 273 13.28 4.87 -32.64
CA LEU A 273 12.23 4.05 -32.04
C LEU A 273 10.81 4.53 -32.42
N ALA A 274 10.64 5.78 -32.84
CA ALA A 274 9.38 6.32 -33.30
C ALA A 274 8.82 5.59 -34.55
N ALA A 275 9.64 4.83 -35.26
CA ALA A 275 9.21 4.02 -36.39
C ALA A 275 8.49 2.71 -36.01
N TYR A 276 8.63 2.26 -34.75
CA TYR A 276 8.07 1.01 -34.24
C TYR A 276 6.84 1.26 -33.39
N SER A 277 5.86 0.35 -33.43
CA SER A 277 4.77 0.31 -32.44
C SER A 277 5.24 -0.30 -31.12
N ALA A 278 4.52 -0.02 -30.02
CA ALA A 278 4.80 -0.63 -28.72
C ALA A 278 4.70 -2.17 -28.78
N ALA A 279 3.75 -2.69 -29.58
CA ALA A 279 3.58 -4.14 -29.77
C ALA A 279 4.76 -4.78 -30.49
N GLU A 280 5.29 -4.16 -31.56
CA GLU A 280 6.48 -4.66 -32.26
C GLU A 280 7.69 -4.68 -31.34
N LEU A 281 7.93 -3.60 -30.59
CA LEU A 281 9.05 -3.54 -29.62
C LEU A 281 8.89 -4.56 -28.50
N THR A 282 7.68 -4.79 -28.00
CA THR A 282 7.39 -5.83 -27.00
C THR A 282 7.87 -7.20 -27.50
N VAL A 283 7.49 -7.61 -28.69
CA VAL A 283 7.90 -8.90 -29.28
C VAL A 283 9.42 -8.98 -29.47
N ILE A 284 10.04 -7.89 -29.96
CA ILE A 284 11.49 -7.85 -30.17
C ILE A 284 12.24 -7.97 -28.83
N PHE A 285 11.82 -7.20 -27.82
CA PHE A 285 12.51 -7.17 -26.53
C PHE A 285 12.31 -8.47 -25.74
N GLU A 286 11.12 -9.04 -25.74
CA GLU A 286 10.83 -10.32 -25.11
C GLU A 286 11.70 -11.43 -25.71
N LYS A 287 11.75 -11.52 -27.03
CA LYS A 287 12.55 -12.52 -27.76
C LYS A 287 14.05 -12.42 -27.43
N ASN A 288 14.57 -11.23 -27.17
CA ASN A 288 15.97 -10.97 -26.93
C ASN A 288 16.34 -10.83 -25.43
N GLY A 289 15.40 -11.10 -24.52
CA GLY A 289 15.62 -11.03 -23.07
C GLY A 289 15.95 -9.61 -22.57
N LEU A 290 15.43 -8.59 -23.24
CA LEU A 290 15.66 -7.18 -22.88
C LEU A 290 14.55 -6.68 -21.95
N PRO A 291 14.87 -5.84 -20.95
CA PRO A 291 13.85 -5.26 -20.08
C PRO A 291 12.99 -4.23 -20.82
N PHE A 292 11.69 -4.39 -20.74
CA PHE A 292 10.72 -3.45 -21.28
C PHE A 292 9.42 -3.47 -20.47
N ALA A 293 8.61 -2.43 -20.60
CA ALA A 293 7.24 -2.41 -20.09
C ALA A 293 6.37 -1.45 -20.89
N PRO A 294 5.18 -1.85 -21.38
CA PRO A 294 4.16 -0.90 -21.83
C PRO A 294 3.71 -0.06 -20.63
N ILE A 295 3.34 1.21 -20.88
CA ILE A 295 2.82 2.08 -19.84
C ILE A 295 1.31 1.88 -19.75
N LEU A 296 0.86 1.25 -18.67
CA LEU A 296 -0.54 0.91 -18.44
C LEU A 296 -1.19 1.83 -17.42
N ARG A 297 -2.49 2.09 -17.58
CA ARG A 297 -3.34 2.68 -16.55
C ARG A 297 -3.86 1.58 -15.62
N PRO A 298 -4.17 1.90 -14.34
CA PRO A 298 -4.67 0.90 -13.38
C PRO A 298 -5.94 0.15 -13.84
N ASP A 299 -6.83 0.79 -14.59
CA ASP A 299 -8.04 0.17 -15.13
C ASP A 299 -7.73 -0.94 -16.15
N GLN A 300 -6.65 -0.84 -16.90
CA GLN A 300 -6.22 -1.84 -17.87
C GLN A 300 -5.67 -3.12 -17.22
N LEU A 301 -5.27 -3.06 -15.95
CA LEU A 301 -4.75 -4.21 -15.22
C LEU A 301 -5.82 -5.29 -14.94
N PHE A 302 -7.10 -4.97 -15.04
CA PHE A 302 -8.14 -5.99 -14.97
C PHE A 302 -8.09 -7.01 -16.12
N ASP A 303 -7.56 -6.60 -17.27
CA ASP A 303 -7.40 -7.44 -18.45
C ASP A 303 -5.97 -7.96 -18.62
N ASP A 304 -5.07 -7.67 -17.67
CA ASP A 304 -3.68 -8.12 -17.71
C ASP A 304 -3.59 -9.65 -17.72
N PRO A 305 -2.94 -10.26 -18.73
CA PRO A 305 -2.93 -11.71 -18.88
C PRO A 305 -2.16 -12.41 -17.76
N HIS A 306 -1.12 -11.80 -17.20
CA HIS A 306 -0.34 -12.38 -16.11
C HIS A 306 -1.15 -12.38 -14.80
N LEU A 307 -1.80 -11.27 -14.45
CA LEU A 307 -2.66 -11.20 -13.26
C LEU A 307 -3.82 -12.20 -13.34
N ASN A 308 -4.44 -12.33 -14.52
CA ASN A 308 -5.51 -13.30 -14.74
C ASN A 308 -4.99 -14.75 -14.65
N ALA A 309 -3.89 -15.08 -15.30
CA ALA A 309 -3.33 -16.44 -15.29
C ALA A 309 -2.79 -16.86 -13.92
N THR A 310 -2.27 -15.92 -13.13
CA THR A 310 -1.69 -16.19 -11.80
C THR A 310 -2.70 -16.08 -10.65
N GLY A 311 -3.97 -15.79 -10.95
CA GLY A 311 -5.00 -15.57 -9.93
C GLY A 311 -4.71 -14.35 -9.06
N GLY A 312 -4.15 -13.28 -9.63
CA GLY A 312 -3.83 -12.04 -8.93
C GLY A 312 -5.04 -11.14 -8.64
N LEU A 313 -6.19 -11.47 -9.21
CA LEU A 313 -7.46 -10.76 -9.07
C LEU A 313 -8.54 -11.69 -8.50
N ALA A 314 -9.50 -11.12 -7.77
CA ALA A 314 -10.67 -11.84 -7.28
C ALA A 314 -11.93 -10.99 -7.37
N ASP A 315 -13.07 -11.63 -7.42
CA ASP A 315 -14.37 -10.98 -7.38
C ASP A 315 -14.77 -10.67 -5.93
N ILE A 316 -15.28 -9.46 -5.73
CA ILE A 316 -15.89 -9.01 -4.48
C ILE A 316 -17.26 -8.43 -4.76
N THR A 317 -18.14 -8.47 -3.75
CA THR A 317 -19.42 -7.76 -3.75
C THR A 317 -19.21 -6.38 -3.14
N LEU A 318 -19.63 -5.33 -3.83
CA LEU A 318 -19.54 -3.97 -3.31
C LEU A 318 -20.55 -3.79 -2.18
N PRO A 319 -20.11 -3.39 -0.97
CA PRO A 319 -21.00 -3.34 0.19
C PRO A 319 -21.88 -2.09 0.23
N ASP A 320 -21.47 -1.00 -0.43
CA ASP A 320 -22.06 0.33 -0.30
C ASP A 320 -22.05 1.08 -1.65
N GLY A 321 -22.71 2.27 -1.66
CA GLY A 321 -22.75 3.20 -2.78
C GLY A 321 -23.79 2.82 -3.85
N GLU A 322 -23.76 3.54 -4.98
CA GLU A 322 -24.72 3.35 -6.09
C GLU A 322 -24.65 1.96 -6.73
N ARG A 323 -23.52 1.30 -6.60
CA ARG A 323 -23.29 -0.04 -7.13
C ARG A 323 -23.31 -1.13 -6.06
N ALA A 324 -23.89 -0.86 -4.89
CA ALA A 324 -24.03 -1.85 -3.81
C ALA A 324 -24.66 -3.16 -4.33
N GLY A 325 -24.13 -4.29 -3.90
CA GLY A 325 -24.54 -5.62 -4.33
C GLY A 325 -24.01 -6.07 -5.69
N GLN A 326 -23.39 -5.20 -6.46
CA GLN A 326 -22.76 -5.61 -7.72
C GLN A 326 -21.38 -6.24 -7.49
N THR A 327 -21.01 -7.13 -8.37
CA THR A 327 -19.68 -7.72 -8.40
C THR A 327 -18.67 -6.72 -8.99
N ALA A 328 -17.52 -6.63 -8.36
CA ALA A 328 -16.35 -5.90 -8.84
C ALA A 328 -15.09 -6.75 -8.65
N ARG A 329 -14.07 -6.51 -9.46
CA ARG A 329 -12.78 -7.19 -9.31
C ARG A 329 -11.84 -6.36 -8.43
N THR A 330 -11.05 -7.03 -7.61
CA THR A 330 -10.01 -6.42 -6.77
C THR A 330 -8.71 -7.19 -6.86
N THR A 331 -7.59 -6.53 -6.53
CA THR A 331 -6.29 -7.20 -6.43
C THR A 331 -6.23 -8.04 -5.16
N LEU A 332 -5.58 -9.20 -5.23
CA LEU A 332 -5.26 -10.00 -4.06
C LEU A 332 -3.93 -9.59 -3.43
N PHE A 333 -3.72 -10.02 -2.18
CA PHE A 333 -2.45 -9.84 -1.50
C PHE A 333 -1.33 -10.53 -2.29
N PRO A 334 -0.16 -9.87 -2.51
CA PRO A 334 0.83 -10.34 -3.49
C PRO A 334 1.72 -11.48 -2.97
N LEU A 335 1.16 -12.40 -2.21
CA LEU A 335 1.85 -13.57 -1.69
C LEU A 335 1.23 -14.88 -2.20
N ARG A 336 2.07 -15.88 -2.30
CA ARG A 336 1.69 -17.30 -2.41
C ARG A 336 2.31 -18.02 -1.23
N MET A 337 1.52 -18.82 -0.55
CA MET A 337 1.99 -19.66 0.55
C MET A 337 1.65 -21.11 0.22
N ASP A 338 2.63 -21.99 0.32
CA ASP A 338 2.50 -23.39 -0.10
C ASP A 338 1.90 -23.56 -1.51
N GLY A 339 2.39 -22.71 -2.44
CA GLY A 339 1.93 -22.69 -3.82
C GLY A 339 0.53 -22.10 -4.06
N GLN A 340 -0.19 -21.70 -3.01
CA GLN A 340 -1.55 -21.18 -3.09
C GLN A 340 -1.61 -19.65 -2.95
N ARG A 341 -2.50 -19.00 -3.71
CA ARG A 341 -2.86 -17.59 -3.50
C ARG A 341 -3.77 -17.48 -2.29
N LEU A 342 -3.56 -16.40 -1.52
CA LEU A 342 -4.46 -16.04 -0.43
C LEU A 342 -5.68 -15.34 -1.03
N GLY A 343 -6.85 -15.95 -0.89
CA GLY A 343 -8.09 -15.52 -1.53
C GLY A 343 -9.01 -14.70 -0.64
N VAL A 344 -10.15 -14.32 -1.19
CA VAL A 344 -11.25 -13.67 -0.46
C VAL A 344 -12.07 -14.76 0.23
N ARG A 345 -12.02 -14.78 1.57
CA ARG A 345 -12.81 -15.71 2.43
C ARG A 345 -14.13 -15.08 2.88
N LEU A 346 -14.10 -13.76 3.13
CA LEU A 346 -15.26 -12.94 3.45
C LEU A 346 -15.28 -11.71 2.54
N GLN A 347 -16.47 -11.40 2.04
CA GLN A 347 -16.69 -10.19 1.26
C GLN A 347 -16.46 -8.94 2.14
N PRO A 348 -16.11 -7.78 1.53
CA PRO A 348 -16.13 -6.51 2.27
C PRO A 348 -17.50 -6.36 2.96
N PRO A 349 -17.54 -6.18 4.29
CA PRO A 349 -18.81 -6.29 5.02
C PRO A 349 -19.69 -5.05 4.83
N VAL A 350 -21.00 -5.25 4.83
CA VAL A 350 -21.97 -4.18 5.08
C VAL A 350 -21.81 -3.71 6.52
N LEU A 351 -22.21 -2.47 6.81
CA LEU A 351 -22.11 -1.89 8.15
C LEU A 351 -22.85 -2.75 9.18
N GLY A 352 -22.15 -3.11 10.25
CA GLY A 352 -22.70 -3.90 11.35
C GLY A 352 -23.14 -5.32 10.98
N GLN A 353 -22.75 -5.82 9.80
CA GLN A 353 -23.21 -7.13 9.28
C GLN A 353 -23.09 -8.25 10.30
N HIS A 354 -22.07 -8.23 11.14
CA HIS A 354 -21.76 -9.30 12.08
C HIS A 354 -22.00 -8.89 13.54
N THR A 355 -22.70 -7.78 13.78
CA THR A 355 -22.93 -7.25 15.16
C THR A 355 -23.56 -8.31 16.06
N ALA A 356 -24.63 -8.98 15.61
CA ALA A 356 -25.33 -9.96 16.44
C ALA A 356 -24.44 -11.19 16.75
N GLU A 357 -23.77 -11.73 15.75
CA GLU A 357 -22.83 -12.86 15.87
C GLU A 357 -21.71 -12.55 16.87
N ILE A 358 -21.03 -11.43 16.69
CA ILE A 358 -19.92 -11.02 17.56
C ILE A 358 -20.40 -10.79 19.01
N MET A 359 -21.57 -10.20 19.18
CA MET A 359 -22.11 -9.97 20.52
C MET A 359 -22.53 -11.28 21.21
N GLU A 360 -23.03 -12.25 20.47
CA GLU A 360 -23.32 -13.59 20.99
C GLU A 360 -22.04 -14.29 21.44
N GLU A 361 -20.96 -14.21 20.65
CA GLU A 361 -19.62 -14.71 21.03
C GLU A 361 -19.08 -14.05 22.32
N LEU A 362 -19.46 -12.78 22.57
CA LEU A 362 -19.14 -12.07 23.82
C LEU A 362 -20.09 -12.38 25.00
N GLY A 363 -21.06 -13.27 24.80
CA GLY A 363 -22.00 -13.74 25.83
C GLY A 363 -23.24 -12.86 26.00
N TYR A 364 -23.56 -11.98 25.07
CA TYR A 364 -24.82 -11.24 25.09
C TYR A 364 -25.97 -12.08 24.56
N THR A 365 -27.13 -12.02 25.23
CA THR A 365 -28.35 -12.64 24.69
C THR A 365 -28.97 -11.80 23.57
N GLY A 366 -29.80 -12.43 22.73
CA GLY A 366 -30.53 -11.69 21.69
C GLY A 366 -31.37 -10.54 22.23
N GLU A 367 -32.00 -10.69 23.42
CA GLU A 367 -32.73 -9.63 24.07
C GLU A 367 -31.82 -8.43 24.46
N GLN A 368 -30.64 -8.72 24.99
CA GLN A 368 -29.66 -7.69 25.32
C GLN A 368 -29.17 -6.95 24.07
N VAL A 369 -28.92 -7.66 22.97
CA VAL A 369 -28.55 -7.05 21.68
C VAL A 369 -29.67 -6.12 21.19
N GLN A 370 -30.93 -6.55 21.24
CA GLN A 370 -32.06 -5.70 20.83
C GLN A 370 -32.22 -4.47 21.73
N ALA A 371 -32.03 -4.62 23.05
CA ALA A 371 -32.07 -3.49 23.98
C ALA A 371 -30.96 -2.46 23.66
N LEU A 372 -29.72 -2.91 23.34
CA LEU A 372 -28.61 -2.05 22.98
C LEU A 372 -28.82 -1.35 21.63
N ARG A 373 -29.47 -2.02 20.68
CA ARG A 373 -29.90 -1.40 19.41
C ARG A 373 -30.96 -0.31 19.65
N ALA A 374 -31.96 -0.58 20.47
CA ALA A 374 -33.00 0.38 20.80
C ALA A 374 -32.42 1.63 21.50
N GLN A 375 -31.34 1.47 22.25
CA GLN A 375 -30.59 2.57 22.88
C GLN A 375 -29.64 3.28 21.91
N GLY A 376 -29.41 2.75 20.69
CA GLY A 376 -28.44 3.28 19.73
C GLY A 376 -26.97 3.11 20.15
N ALA A 377 -26.69 2.15 21.02
CA ALA A 377 -25.33 1.79 21.43
C ALA A 377 -24.64 0.87 20.40
N VAL A 378 -25.44 0.09 19.66
CA VAL A 378 -25.02 -0.78 18.57
C VAL A 378 -25.99 -0.67 17.39
N ALA A 379 -25.55 -1.01 16.17
CA ALA A 379 -26.38 -1.07 14.97
C ALA A 379 -26.38 -2.45 14.32
#